data_77259f89ab3b35e71603f69cd5a231a9
#
_entry.id   77259f89ab3b35e71603f69cd5a231a9
#
_cell.length_a   1.000
_cell.length_b   1.000
_cell.length_c   1.000
_cell.angle_alpha   90.00
_cell.angle_beta   90.00
_cell.angle_gamma   90.00
#
_symmetry.space_group_name_H-M   'P 1'
#
loop_
_entity.id
_entity.type
_entity.pdbx_description
1 polymer ?
#
loop_
_entity_poly.entity_id
_entity_poly.type
_entity_poly.pdbx_seq_one_letter_code
_entity_poly.pdbx_strand_id
1 'polypeptide(L)'
;MPRRFLFAMMISVGLSLLLSVLPVFTKKGPITDVPTFQEVPKLTVSSHNLVDLFTLLETHYKISHVEWDQPAIMLTLTLPEDHKKVNDLMFHDAYSIVYVLMNKTTNVKHVTLQFARPNEPNTKGSALLLIEVDRTQIGQEDKWKSPTELVDVKQYVKQHFFVKEAT
;
A
#
# COMPACT_ATOMS: atom_id res chain seq x y z
N MET A 1 40.69 59.00 1.94
CA MET A 1 40.38 57.56 1.82
C MET A 1 38.94 57.17 2.17
N PRO A 2 38.08 57.95 2.83
CA PRO A 2 36.77 57.43 3.22
C PRO A 2 35.72 57.35 2.08
N ARG A 3 35.84 58.22 1.06
CA ARG A 3 34.78 58.23 -0.02
C ARG A 3 34.70 56.95 -0.82
N ARG A 4 35.82 56.35 -1.17
CA ARG A 4 35.81 55.09 -1.97
C ARG A 4 35.27 53.91 -1.16
N PHE A 5 35.46 53.87 0.13
CA PHE A 5 34.92 52.84 1.03
C PHE A 5 33.41 52.96 1.19
N LEU A 6 32.90 54.19 1.30
CA LEU A 6 31.45 54.48 1.33
C LEU A 6 30.74 54.04 0.04
N PHE A 7 31.36 54.28 -1.14
CA PHE A 7 30.82 53.82 -2.43
C PHE A 7 30.79 52.31 -2.53
N ALA A 8 31.84 51.60 -2.11
CA ALA A 8 31.88 50.15 -2.12
C ALA A 8 30.79 49.56 -1.17
N MET A 9 30.57 50.16 -0.02
CA MET A 9 29.58 49.71 0.93
C MET A 9 28.18 49.93 0.39
N MET A 10 27.88 51.06 -0.26
CA MET A 10 26.57 51.33 -0.90
C MET A 10 26.28 50.36 -2.04
N ILE A 11 27.28 50.03 -2.86
CA ILE A 11 27.11 49.06 -3.96
C ILE A 11 26.83 47.67 -3.39
N SER A 12 27.53 47.25 -2.33
CA SER A 12 27.30 45.95 -1.70
C SER A 12 25.90 45.81 -1.09
N VAL A 13 25.41 46.83 -0.39
CA VAL A 13 24.07 46.86 0.17
C VAL A 13 23.03 46.88 -0.95
N GLY A 14 23.23 47.65 -2.01
CA GLY A 14 22.33 47.69 -3.17
C GLY A 14 22.23 46.35 -3.88
N LEU A 15 23.37 45.66 -4.07
CA LEU A 15 23.40 44.31 -4.67
C LEU A 15 22.70 43.26 -3.82
N SER A 16 22.88 43.35 -2.50
CA SER A 16 22.25 42.44 -1.55
C SER A 16 20.72 42.60 -1.54
N LEU A 17 20.25 43.85 -1.61
CA LEU A 17 18.79 44.14 -1.71
C LEU A 17 18.24 43.66 -3.06
N LEU A 18 18.93 43.86 -4.17
CA LEU A 18 18.54 43.37 -5.49
C LEU A 18 18.42 41.85 -5.51
N LEU A 19 19.39 41.11 -4.95
CA LEU A 19 19.36 39.66 -4.84
C LEU A 19 18.25 39.16 -3.93
N SER A 20 17.88 39.90 -2.88
CA SER A 20 16.78 39.53 -1.97
C SER A 20 15.39 39.64 -2.61
N VAL A 21 15.24 40.54 -3.61
CA VAL A 21 13.95 40.78 -4.29
C VAL A 21 13.76 39.85 -5.50
N LEU A 22 14.84 39.33 -6.09
CA LEU A 22 14.79 38.43 -7.25
C LEU A 22 13.89 37.20 -7.05
N PRO A 23 13.91 36.48 -5.93
CA PRO A 23 13.03 35.33 -5.72
C PRO A 23 11.54 35.67 -5.65
N VAL A 24 11.20 36.94 -5.39
CA VAL A 24 9.79 37.35 -5.33
C VAL A 24 9.21 37.51 -6.74
N PHE A 25 10.03 37.92 -7.72
CA PHE A 25 9.58 38.12 -9.10
C PHE A 25 9.58 36.82 -9.91
N THR A 26 10.39 35.83 -9.53
CA THR A 26 10.42 34.52 -10.22
C THR A 26 9.31 33.58 -9.77
N LYS A 27 8.56 33.89 -8.68
CA LYS A 27 7.42 33.12 -8.18
C LYS A 27 6.07 33.47 -8.82
N LYS A 28 6.02 34.04 -10.00
CA LYS A 28 4.80 34.14 -10.81
C LYS A 28 4.73 33.01 -11.87
N GLY A 29 5.05 31.79 -11.46
CA GLY A 29 4.38 30.63 -12.03
C GLY A 29 3.03 30.47 -11.31
N PRO A 30 1.97 29.91 -11.92
CA PRO A 30 0.80 29.54 -11.16
C PRO A 30 1.33 28.71 -9.98
N ILE A 31 1.00 29.13 -8.76
CA ILE A 31 1.10 28.26 -7.59
C ILE A 31 0.11 27.16 -7.92
N THR A 32 0.57 26.16 -8.64
CA THR A 32 -0.08 24.88 -8.62
C THR A 32 0.14 24.47 -7.18
N ASP A 33 -0.90 24.63 -6.36
CA ASP A 33 -1.00 23.89 -5.13
C ASP A 33 -0.69 22.46 -5.54
N VAL A 34 0.55 22.04 -5.31
CA VAL A 34 0.91 20.63 -5.43
C VAL A 34 0.10 20.01 -4.31
N PRO A 35 -1.00 19.31 -4.62
CA PRO A 35 -1.79 18.72 -3.57
C PRO A 35 -0.83 17.83 -2.81
N THR A 36 -0.68 18.11 -1.51
CA THR A 36 0.20 17.38 -0.60
C THR A 36 -0.19 15.90 -0.53
N PHE A 37 -1.35 15.57 -1.11
CA PHE A 37 -1.89 14.25 -1.33
C PHE A 37 -2.10 14.06 -2.84
N GLN A 38 -1.05 13.67 -3.57
CA GLN A 38 -1.28 13.01 -4.84
C GLN A 38 -1.92 11.65 -4.50
N GLU A 39 -3.20 11.53 -4.81
CA GLU A 39 -3.80 10.19 -4.84
C GLU A 39 -2.93 9.33 -5.77
N VAL A 40 -2.31 8.33 -5.20
CA VAL A 40 -1.52 7.37 -5.99
C VAL A 40 -2.49 6.77 -7.00
N PRO A 41 -2.24 6.91 -8.32
CA PRO A 41 -3.17 6.42 -9.32
C PRO A 41 -3.43 4.94 -9.08
N LYS A 42 -4.70 4.57 -9.01
CA LYS A 42 -5.10 3.17 -8.85
C LYS A 42 -4.65 2.38 -10.07
N LEU A 43 -4.00 1.26 -9.84
CA LEU A 43 -3.45 0.39 -10.86
C LEU A 43 -4.54 -0.55 -11.41
N THR A 44 -4.49 -0.81 -12.70
CA THR A 44 -5.26 -1.91 -13.30
C THR A 44 -4.36 -3.15 -13.31
N VAL A 45 -4.75 -4.19 -12.59
CA VAL A 45 -4.02 -5.46 -12.52
C VAL A 45 -4.12 -6.20 -13.85
N SER A 46 -2.98 -6.66 -14.32
CA SER A 46 -2.83 -7.52 -15.50
C SER A 46 -1.78 -8.59 -15.21
N SER A 47 -1.73 -9.63 -16.01
CA SER A 47 -0.70 -10.68 -15.88
C SER A 47 0.74 -10.14 -15.97
N HIS A 48 0.95 -8.99 -16.60
CA HIS A 48 2.28 -8.39 -16.77
C HIS A 48 2.76 -7.60 -15.55
N ASN A 49 1.86 -6.94 -14.79
CA ASN A 49 2.23 -6.11 -13.66
C ASN A 49 1.93 -6.76 -12.29
N LEU A 50 1.41 -7.97 -12.31
CA LEU A 50 1.03 -8.70 -11.11
C LEU A 50 2.22 -8.94 -10.17
N VAL A 51 3.38 -9.31 -10.73
CA VAL A 51 4.60 -9.54 -9.97
C VAL A 51 5.07 -8.27 -9.30
N ASP A 52 5.07 -7.13 -10.01
CA ASP A 52 5.50 -5.84 -9.48
C ASP A 52 4.62 -5.40 -8.30
N LEU A 53 3.31 -5.68 -8.38
CA LEU A 53 2.39 -5.38 -7.28
C LEU A 53 2.75 -6.14 -6.00
N PHE A 54 3.17 -7.40 -6.12
CA PHE A 54 3.51 -8.24 -4.95
C PHE A 54 4.93 -8.00 -4.42
N THR A 55 5.85 -7.45 -5.22
CA THR A 55 7.17 -7.07 -4.71
C THR A 55 7.12 -5.90 -3.73
N LEU A 56 6.03 -5.12 -3.75
CA LEU A 56 5.81 -4.00 -2.83
C LEU A 56 5.17 -4.42 -1.50
N LEU A 57 4.77 -5.69 -1.37
CA LEU A 57 4.12 -6.21 -0.18
C LEU A 57 5.14 -6.81 0.77
N GLU A 58 5.23 -6.25 1.97
CA GLU A 58 5.97 -6.85 3.07
C GLU A 58 5.06 -7.86 3.78
N THR A 59 5.35 -9.15 3.61
CA THR A 59 4.62 -10.25 4.23
C THR A 59 5.57 -11.11 5.08
N HIS A 60 5.09 -11.63 6.21
CA HIS A 60 5.84 -12.55 7.07
C HIS A 60 5.94 -13.94 6.43
N TYR A 61 4.93 -14.31 5.64
CA TYR A 61 4.87 -15.60 4.95
C TYR A 61 5.11 -15.42 3.45
N LYS A 62 5.84 -16.40 2.87
CA LYS A 62 6.19 -16.36 1.45
C LYS A 62 4.97 -16.62 0.58
N ILE A 63 4.70 -15.74 -0.36
CA ILE A 63 3.73 -15.98 -1.43
C ILE A 63 4.32 -17.01 -2.38
N SER A 64 3.69 -18.17 -2.49
CA SER A 64 4.16 -19.31 -3.31
C SER A 64 3.39 -19.47 -4.60
N HIS A 65 2.15 -19.04 -4.64
CA HIS A 65 1.31 -19.13 -5.82
C HIS A 65 0.38 -17.91 -5.93
N VAL A 66 0.21 -17.43 -7.14
CA VAL A 66 -0.73 -16.34 -7.48
C VAL A 66 -1.47 -16.75 -8.73
N GLU A 67 -2.78 -16.78 -8.66
CA GLU A 67 -3.67 -17.01 -9.78
C GLU A 67 -4.53 -15.76 -10.02
N TRP A 68 -4.54 -15.29 -11.26
CA TRP A 68 -5.33 -14.14 -11.68
C TRP A 68 -6.34 -14.56 -12.72
N ASP A 69 -7.60 -14.56 -12.34
CA ASP A 69 -8.75 -14.76 -13.24
C ASP A 69 -9.73 -13.60 -13.04
N GLN A 70 -9.58 -12.60 -13.88
CA GLN A 70 -10.31 -11.32 -13.74
C GLN A 70 -11.82 -11.54 -13.58
N PRO A 71 -12.43 -10.98 -12.55
CA PRO A 71 -11.93 -9.99 -11.58
C PRO A 71 -11.43 -10.57 -10.24
N ALA A 72 -11.12 -11.86 -10.20
CA ALA A 72 -10.72 -12.57 -8.98
C ALA A 72 -9.21 -12.81 -8.92
N ILE A 73 -8.64 -12.72 -7.73
CA ILE A 73 -7.25 -13.08 -7.45
C ILE A 73 -7.19 -14.08 -6.32
N MET A 74 -6.43 -15.15 -6.51
CA MET A 74 -6.14 -16.14 -5.48
C MET A 74 -4.65 -16.16 -5.18
N LEU A 75 -4.30 -16.10 -3.90
CA LEU A 75 -2.93 -16.19 -3.41
C LEU A 75 -2.80 -17.32 -2.42
N THR A 76 -1.69 -18.06 -2.54
CA THR A 76 -1.28 -19.04 -1.57
C THR A 76 -0.01 -18.57 -0.86
N LEU A 77 -0.07 -18.50 0.46
CA LEU A 77 1.07 -18.20 1.32
C LEU A 77 1.54 -19.50 1.98
N THR A 78 2.83 -19.76 1.87
CA THR A 78 3.43 -20.98 2.42
C THR A 78 3.84 -20.77 3.86
N LEU A 79 3.38 -21.67 4.72
CA LEU A 79 3.72 -21.72 6.13
C LEU A 79 4.97 -22.59 6.35
N PRO A 80 5.75 -22.35 7.43
CA PRO A 80 6.75 -23.29 7.88
C PRO A 80 6.13 -24.66 8.21
N GLU A 81 6.89 -25.76 8.03
CA GLU A 81 6.39 -27.13 8.24
C GLU A 81 5.91 -27.40 9.68
N ASP A 82 6.53 -26.73 10.64
CA ASP A 82 6.19 -26.85 12.08
C ASP A 82 4.96 -26.02 12.48
N HIS A 83 4.43 -25.21 11.54
CA HIS A 83 3.30 -24.33 11.82
C HIS A 83 1.98 -25.12 11.87
N LYS A 84 1.45 -25.28 13.08
CA LYS A 84 0.26 -26.12 13.34
C LYS A 84 -1.01 -25.35 13.64
N LYS A 85 -0.90 -24.06 13.96
CA LYS A 85 -2.03 -23.27 14.45
C LYS A 85 -2.09 -21.91 13.74
N VAL A 86 -3.30 -21.44 13.55
CA VAL A 86 -3.54 -20.07 13.09
C VAL A 86 -3.02 -19.07 14.11
N ASN A 87 -2.29 -18.07 13.66
CA ASN A 87 -1.73 -17.00 14.50
C ASN A 87 -2.11 -15.61 13.98
N ASP A 88 -1.80 -14.58 14.76
CA ASP A 88 -2.18 -13.20 14.46
C ASP A 88 -1.40 -12.63 13.25
N LEU A 89 -0.17 -13.11 13.00
CA LEU A 89 0.61 -12.70 11.82
C LEU A 89 -0.06 -13.08 10.50
N MET A 90 -0.76 -14.23 10.45
CA MET A 90 -1.52 -14.60 9.25
C MET A 90 -2.64 -13.60 8.96
N PHE A 91 -3.34 -13.14 9.99
CA PHE A 91 -4.38 -12.13 9.82
C PHE A 91 -3.81 -10.78 9.41
N HIS A 92 -2.64 -10.43 9.95
CA HIS A 92 -1.94 -9.20 9.59
C HIS A 92 -1.51 -9.20 8.12
N ASP A 93 -0.86 -10.29 7.68
CA ASP A 93 -0.46 -10.43 6.27
C ASP A 93 -1.67 -10.44 5.35
N ALA A 94 -2.71 -11.21 5.72
CA ALA A 94 -3.94 -11.27 4.94
C ALA A 94 -4.57 -9.89 4.77
N TYR A 95 -4.70 -9.13 5.86
CA TYR A 95 -5.28 -7.80 5.80
C TYR A 95 -4.42 -6.83 4.98
N SER A 96 -3.10 -6.88 5.13
CA SER A 96 -2.17 -6.04 4.37
C SER A 96 -2.27 -6.29 2.87
N ILE A 97 -2.32 -7.56 2.46
CA ILE A 97 -2.50 -7.95 1.06
C ILE A 97 -3.85 -7.46 0.53
N VAL A 98 -4.94 -7.74 1.25
CA VAL A 98 -6.29 -7.34 0.85
C VAL A 98 -6.40 -5.82 0.77
N TYR A 99 -5.86 -5.10 1.76
CA TYR A 99 -5.83 -3.64 1.77
C TYR A 99 -5.16 -3.06 0.52
N VAL A 100 -3.98 -3.58 0.14
CA VAL A 100 -3.28 -3.13 -1.06
C VAL A 100 -4.08 -3.46 -2.32
N LEU A 101 -4.57 -4.70 -2.45
CA LEU A 101 -5.33 -5.12 -3.62
C LEU A 101 -6.62 -4.33 -3.79
N MET A 102 -7.37 -4.11 -2.73
CA MET A 102 -8.65 -3.40 -2.79
C MET A 102 -8.49 -1.88 -2.92
N ASN A 103 -7.45 -1.30 -2.31
CA ASN A 103 -7.25 0.16 -2.27
C ASN A 103 -6.46 0.67 -3.47
N LYS A 104 -5.43 -0.09 -3.90
CA LYS A 104 -4.50 0.33 -4.96
C LYS A 104 -4.90 -0.14 -6.36
N THR A 105 -5.91 -1.02 -6.49
CA THR A 105 -6.32 -1.53 -7.80
C THR A 105 -7.77 -1.15 -8.13
N THR A 106 -8.09 -1.12 -9.45
CA THR A 106 -9.44 -0.78 -9.93
C THR A 106 -10.27 -2.00 -10.29
N ASN A 107 -9.63 -3.07 -10.75
CA ASN A 107 -10.28 -4.21 -11.41
C ASN A 107 -10.32 -5.49 -10.57
N VAL A 108 -9.68 -5.51 -9.38
CA VAL A 108 -9.80 -6.63 -8.44
C VAL A 108 -11.11 -6.48 -7.67
N LYS A 109 -11.99 -7.48 -7.73
CA LYS A 109 -13.27 -7.52 -7.00
C LYS A 109 -13.30 -8.59 -5.92
N HIS A 110 -12.67 -9.73 -6.18
CA HIS A 110 -12.63 -10.87 -5.26
C HIS A 110 -11.18 -11.21 -4.94
N VAL A 111 -10.90 -11.42 -3.66
CA VAL A 111 -9.58 -11.85 -3.18
C VAL A 111 -9.76 -13.10 -2.34
N THR A 112 -9.05 -14.17 -2.70
CA THR A 112 -8.98 -15.40 -1.93
C THR A 112 -7.54 -15.60 -1.45
N LEU A 113 -7.34 -15.70 -0.15
CA LEU A 113 -6.04 -15.94 0.47
C LEU A 113 -6.05 -17.30 1.15
N GLN A 114 -5.04 -18.11 0.87
CA GLN A 114 -4.84 -19.42 1.45
C GLN A 114 -3.50 -19.48 2.17
N PHE A 115 -3.50 -19.91 3.42
CA PHE A 115 -2.29 -20.24 4.17
C PHE A 115 -2.18 -21.76 4.25
N ALA A 116 -1.26 -22.30 3.47
CA ALA A 116 -1.07 -23.74 3.34
C ALA A 116 0.35 -24.17 3.73
N ARG A 117 0.51 -25.44 4.15
CA ARG A 117 1.82 -26.01 4.38
C ARG A 117 2.49 -26.36 3.06
N PRO A 118 3.83 -26.41 3.02
CA PRO A 118 4.53 -26.95 1.88
C PRO A 118 4.04 -28.39 1.63
N ASN A 119 3.93 -28.78 0.37
CA ASN A 119 3.46 -30.10 -0.08
C ASN A 119 1.96 -30.42 0.12
N GLU A 120 1.16 -29.50 0.64
CA GLU A 120 -0.30 -29.66 0.59
C GLU A 120 -0.83 -29.20 -0.78
N PRO A 121 -1.83 -29.90 -1.34
CA PRO A 121 -2.42 -29.47 -2.62
C PRO A 121 -3.07 -28.10 -2.47
N ASN A 122 -2.91 -27.24 -3.50
CA ASN A 122 -3.52 -25.91 -3.54
C ASN A 122 -5.04 -25.99 -3.71
N THR A 123 -5.70 -26.69 -2.80
CA THR A 123 -7.15 -26.80 -2.78
C THR A 123 -7.72 -26.03 -1.59
N LYS A 124 -8.87 -25.41 -1.76
CA LYS A 124 -9.56 -24.65 -0.68
C LYS A 124 -9.80 -25.48 0.60
N GLY A 125 -9.67 -26.80 0.53
CA GLY A 125 -9.89 -27.71 1.65
C GLY A 125 -8.64 -28.05 2.49
N SER A 126 -7.45 -27.82 1.97
CA SER A 126 -6.18 -28.14 2.64
C SER A 126 -5.54 -26.96 3.37
N ALA A 127 -6.05 -25.75 3.19
CA ALA A 127 -5.50 -24.57 3.82
C ALA A 127 -5.76 -24.55 5.34
N LEU A 128 -4.74 -24.20 6.12
CA LEU A 128 -4.89 -23.99 7.57
C LEU A 128 -5.77 -22.76 7.87
N LEU A 129 -5.69 -21.73 7.03
CA LEU A 129 -6.51 -20.55 7.07
C LEU A 129 -6.90 -20.15 5.64
N LEU A 130 -8.18 -19.98 5.41
CA LEU A 130 -8.75 -19.45 4.16
C LEU A 130 -9.48 -18.15 4.47
N ILE A 131 -9.20 -17.10 3.73
CA ILE A 131 -9.86 -15.81 3.82
C ILE A 131 -10.37 -15.43 2.44
N GLU A 132 -11.65 -15.11 2.34
CA GLU A 132 -12.27 -14.62 1.11
C GLU A 132 -12.89 -13.24 1.35
N VAL A 133 -12.65 -12.34 0.42
CA VAL A 133 -13.10 -10.95 0.51
C VAL A 133 -13.70 -10.53 -0.82
N ASP A 134 -14.88 -9.94 -0.76
CA ASP A 134 -15.51 -9.31 -1.90
C ASP A 134 -15.51 -7.79 -1.71
N ARG A 135 -15.16 -7.06 -2.76
CA ARG A 135 -15.15 -5.59 -2.74
C ARG A 135 -16.51 -5.00 -2.39
N THR A 136 -17.60 -5.67 -2.74
CA THR A 136 -18.97 -5.21 -2.47
C THR A 136 -19.36 -5.33 -1.00
N GLN A 137 -18.79 -6.30 -0.27
CA GLN A 137 -19.08 -6.53 1.14
C GLN A 137 -18.53 -5.41 2.04
N ILE A 138 -17.41 -4.79 1.63
CA ILE A 138 -16.75 -3.74 2.41
C ILE A 138 -17.17 -2.34 1.95
N GLY A 139 -18.26 -2.22 1.26
CA GLY A 139 -18.85 -1.03 0.67
C GLY A 139 -18.26 0.31 1.12
N GLN A 140 -17.77 1.10 0.17
CA GLN A 140 -17.19 2.44 0.21
C GLN A 140 -15.74 2.53 0.71
N GLU A 141 -14.94 3.22 -0.07
CA GLU A 141 -13.49 3.46 0.10
C GLU A 141 -13.11 4.02 1.49
N ASP A 142 -14.02 4.69 2.17
CA ASP A 142 -13.82 5.28 3.49
C ASP A 142 -13.71 4.28 4.66
N LYS A 143 -13.94 3.00 4.42
CA LYS A 143 -13.88 1.96 5.46
C LYS A 143 -12.56 1.19 5.53
N TRP A 144 -11.71 1.34 4.54
CA TRP A 144 -10.40 0.70 4.54
C TRP A 144 -9.41 1.50 5.39
N LYS A 145 -9.25 1.09 6.63
CA LYS A 145 -8.22 1.64 7.51
C LYS A 145 -6.87 1.06 7.13
N SER A 146 -5.80 1.85 7.23
CA SER A 146 -4.46 1.32 7.09
C SER A 146 -4.22 0.19 8.11
N PRO A 147 -3.45 -0.87 7.77
CA PRO A 147 -3.08 -1.91 8.74
C PRO A 147 -2.48 -1.35 10.02
N THR A 148 -1.77 -0.22 9.93
CA THR A 148 -1.15 0.48 11.08
C THR A 148 -2.15 1.23 11.96
N GLU A 149 -3.37 1.48 11.48
CA GLU A 149 -4.42 2.20 12.23
C GLU A 149 -5.35 1.25 12.98
N LEU A 150 -5.29 -0.05 12.69
CA LEU A 150 -6.11 -1.05 13.34
C LEU A 150 -5.48 -1.51 14.65
N VAL A 151 -6.24 -1.42 15.74
CA VAL A 151 -5.80 -1.89 17.07
C VAL A 151 -5.79 -3.42 17.13
N ASP A 152 -6.78 -4.08 16.51
CA ASP A 152 -6.90 -5.54 16.42
C ASP A 152 -7.29 -5.96 15.01
N VAL A 153 -6.27 -6.29 14.22
CA VAL A 153 -6.44 -6.73 12.82
C VAL A 153 -7.22 -8.04 12.74
N LYS A 154 -6.96 -8.99 13.65
CA LYS A 154 -7.64 -10.29 13.65
C LYS A 154 -9.13 -10.17 13.88
N GLN A 155 -9.52 -9.37 14.89
CA GLN A 155 -10.93 -9.12 15.17
C GLN A 155 -11.59 -8.43 13.97
N TYR A 156 -10.94 -7.43 13.37
CA TYR A 156 -11.46 -6.73 12.19
C TYR A 156 -11.67 -7.69 11.02
N VAL A 157 -10.68 -8.53 10.70
CA VAL A 157 -10.76 -9.52 9.62
C VAL A 157 -11.91 -10.51 9.85
N LYS A 158 -12.04 -11.05 11.08
CA LYS A 158 -13.13 -11.98 11.40
C LYS A 158 -14.53 -11.36 11.34
N GLN A 159 -14.64 -10.06 11.54
CA GLN A 159 -15.92 -9.35 11.48
C GLN A 159 -16.36 -8.98 10.05
N HIS A 160 -15.40 -8.72 9.17
CA HIS A 160 -15.68 -8.14 7.85
C HIS A 160 -15.41 -9.10 6.68
N PHE A 161 -14.60 -10.16 6.89
CA PHE A 161 -14.25 -11.11 5.84
C PHE A 161 -14.83 -12.48 6.12
N PHE A 162 -14.97 -13.27 5.07
CA PHE A 162 -15.25 -14.68 5.26
C PHE A 162 -13.95 -15.39 5.67
N VAL A 163 -13.96 -16.01 6.85
CA VAL A 163 -12.79 -16.70 7.42
C VAL A 163 -13.13 -18.14 7.73
N LYS A 164 -12.33 -19.07 7.20
CA LYS A 164 -12.41 -20.50 7.49
C LYS A 164 -11.07 -20.97 8.04
N GLU A 165 -11.06 -21.43 9.27
CA GLU A 165 -9.88 -22.04 9.91
C GLU A 165 -10.02 -23.57 9.83
N ALA A 166 -8.90 -24.27 9.54
CA ALA A 166 -8.87 -25.74 9.64
C ALA A 166 -9.00 -26.14 11.12
N THR A 167 -9.82 -27.12 11.37
CA THR A 167 -10.08 -27.65 12.72
C THR A 167 -8.99 -28.65 13.10
#